data_ad75d7c892dad094f98a9449ac3ab011
#
_entry.id   ad75d7c892dad094f98a9449ac3ab011
#
_cell.length_a   1.000
_cell.length_b   1.000
_cell.length_c   1.000
_cell.angle_alpha   90.00
_cell.angle_beta   90.00
_cell.angle_gamma   90.00
#
_symmetry.space_group_name_H-M   'P 1'
#
loop_
_entity.id
_entity.type
_entity.pdbx_description
1 polymer ?
#
loop_
_entity_poly.entity_id
_entity_poly.type
_entity_poly.pdbx_seq_one_letter_code
_entity_poly.pdbx_strand_id
1 'polypeptide(L)'
;MSVEEAQKQQAQDQKAQALQVQYNKYQEDISEFQSHLAALASKIQEQVIVDNTLSSIAPTKREGRRCFKLIGGVLVEKSVDEVIQMLHNDLKGMKQEQEKFQQELARMKKDMEAWMTKNNIKIVSK
;
A
#
# COMPACT_ATOMS: atom_id res chain seq x y z
N MET A 1 26.92 -21.32 -37.82
CA MET A 1 26.44 -21.73 -36.49
C MET A 1 25.92 -23.15 -36.55
N SER A 2 26.39 -24.03 -35.69
CA SER A 2 25.90 -25.42 -35.62
C SER A 2 24.50 -25.47 -35.03
N VAL A 3 23.78 -26.57 -35.27
CA VAL A 3 22.46 -26.80 -34.66
C VAL A 3 22.54 -26.80 -33.12
N GLU A 4 23.63 -27.38 -32.56
CA GLU A 4 23.85 -27.38 -31.11
C GLU A 4 24.05 -25.97 -30.55
N GLU A 5 24.81 -25.13 -31.24
CA GLU A 5 25.00 -23.73 -30.82
C GLU A 5 23.71 -22.95 -30.89
N ALA A 6 22.91 -23.15 -31.94
CA ALA A 6 21.60 -22.51 -32.07
C ALA A 6 20.64 -22.92 -30.97
N GLN A 7 20.64 -24.21 -30.60
CA GLN A 7 19.82 -24.74 -29.51
C GLN A 7 20.23 -24.16 -28.17
N LYS A 8 21.53 -24.06 -27.89
CA LYS A 8 22.05 -23.45 -26.66
C LYS A 8 21.67 -21.97 -26.58
N GLN A 9 21.78 -21.25 -27.67
CA GLN A 9 21.43 -19.84 -27.73
C GLN A 9 19.93 -19.65 -27.46
N GLN A 10 19.07 -20.48 -28.05
CA GLN A 10 17.64 -20.43 -27.84
C GLN A 10 17.28 -20.73 -26.38
N ALA A 11 17.91 -21.70 -25.74
CA ALA A 11 17.69 -22.04 -24.34
C ALA A 11 18.10 -20.88 -23.43
N GLN A 12 19.22 -20.21 -23.71
CA GLN A 12 19.66 -19.04 -22.96
C GLN A 12 18.70 -17.86 -23.11
N ASP A 13 18.20 -17.63 -24.33
CA ASP A 13 17.23 -16.56 -24.61
C ASP A 13 15.90 -16.80 -23.88
N GLN A 14 15.43 -18.04 -23.86
CA GLN A 14 14.21 -18.41 -23.12
C GLN A 14 14.37 -18.21 -21.61
N LYS A 15 15.52 -18.58 -21.06
CA LYS A 15 15.84 -18.38 -19.65
C LYS A 15 15.89 -16.89 -19.31
N ALA A 16 16.53 -16.08 -20.16
CA ALA A 16 16.60 -14.64 -19.99
C ALA A 16 15.22 -13.99 -20.01
N GLN A 17 14.35 -14.44 -20.92
CA GLN A 17 12.97 -13.96 -20.99
C GLN A 17 12.18 -14.33 -19.73
N ALA A 18 12.33 -15.56 -19.23
CA ALA A 18 11.65 -16.00 -18.03
C ALA A 18 12.09 -15.19 -16.80
N LEU A 19 13.39 -14.88 -16.70
CA LEU A 19 13.92 -14.04 -15.63
C LEU A 19 13.39 -12.61 -15.73
N GLN A 20 13.29 -12.07 -16.95
CA GLN A 20 12.75 -10.73 -17.16
C GLN A 20 11.28 -10.64 -16.77
N VAL A 21 10.47 -11.64 -17.11
CA VAL A 21 9.05 -11.70 -16.74
C VAL A 21 8.91 -11.76 -15.23
N GLN A 22 9.70 -12.57 -14.55
CA GLN A 22 9.66 -12.69 -13.10
C GLN A 22 10.09 -11.39 -12.41
N TYR A 23 11.14 -10.75 -12.90
CA TYR A 23 11.61 -9.46 -12.41
C TYR A 23 10.53 -8.39 -12.54
N ASN A 24 9.90 -8.32 -13.71
CA ASN A 24 8.83 -7.35 -13.97
C ASN A 24 7.65 -7.56 -13.03
N LYS A 25 7.33 -8.84 -12.75
CA LYS A 25 6.26 -9.17 -11.81
C LYS A 25 6.56 -8.68 -10.39
N TYR A 26 7.78 -8.90 -9.92
CA TYR A 26 8.20 -8.38 -8.61
C TYR A 26 8.10 -6.85 -8.56
N GLN A 27 8.58 -6.17 -9.59
CA GLN A 27 8.53 -4.71 -9.67
C GLN A 27 7.10 -4.18 -9.69
N GLU A 28 6.22 -4.84 -10.43
CA GLU A 28 4.81 -4.48 -10.54
C GLU A 28 4.10 -4.66 -9.19
N ASP A 29 4.29 -5.80 -8.54
CA ASP A 29 3.69 -6.09 -7.24
C ASP A 29 4.17 -5.10 -6.16
N ILE A 30 5.47 -4.83 -6.13
CA ILE A 30 6.06 -3.85 -5.21
C ILE A 30 5.48 -2.46 -5.45
N SER A 31 5.37 -2.05 -6.72
CA SER A 31 4.80 -0.75 -7.10
C SER A 31 3.34 -0.63 -6.67
N GLU A 32 2.54 -1.69 -6.84
CA GLU A 32 1.13 -1.71 -6.41
C GLU A 32 1.01 -1.54 -4.89
N PHE A 33 1.83 -2.25 -4.12
CA PHE A 33 1.84 -2.11 -2.66
C PHE A 33 2.29 -0.73 -2.22
N GLN A 34 3.29 -0.16 -2.86
CA GLN A 34 3.74 1.20 -2.57
C GLN A 34 2.65 2.23 -2.85
N SER A 35 1.94 2.10 -3.96
CA SER A 35 0.82 2.98 -4.31
C SER A 35 -0.33 2.85 -3.32
N HIS A 36 -0.64 1.63 -2.91
CA HIS A 36 -1.68 1.37 -1.92
C HIS A 36 -1.33 1.99 -0.55
N LEU A 37 -0.07 1.82 -0.13
CA LEU A 37 0.43 2.43 1.11
C LEU A 37 0.39 3.96 1.05
N ALA A 38 0.75 4.56 -0.07
CA ALA A 38 0.68 6.01 -0.25
C ALA A 38 -0.75 6.53 -0.15
N ALA A 39 -1.70 5.84 -0.79
CA ALA A 39 -3.12 6.19 -0.71
C ALA A 39 -3.66 6.05 0.72
N LEU A 40 -3.26 5.00 1.43
CA LEU A 40 -3.66 4.77 2.82
C LEU A 40 -3.09 5.84 3.75
N ALA A 41 -1.81 6.22 3.56
CA ALA A 41 -1.18 7.30 4.32
C ALA A 41 -1.91 8.63 4.14
N SER A 42 -2.34 8.95 2.92
CA SER A 42 -3.13 10.16 2.64
C SER A 42 -4.47 10.13 3.36
N LYS A 43 -5.17 8.99 3.35
CA LYS A 43 -6.45 8.84 4.06
C LYS A 43 -6.28 9.01 5.57
N ILE A 44 -5.24 8.41 6.13
CA ILE A 44 -4.92 8.55 7.56
C ILE A 44 -4.69 10.02 7.91
N GLN A 45 -3.91 10.73 7.10
CA GLN A 45 -3.61 12.14 7.33
C GLN A 45 -4.87 12.99 7.26
N GLU A 46 -5.75 12.78 6.29
CA GLU A 46 -7.03 13.48 6.16
C GLU A 46 -7.89 13.27 7.41
N GLN A 47 -8.00 12.05 7.90
CA GLN A 47 -8.80 11.75 9.09
C GLN A 47 -8.19 12.31 10.37
N VAL A 48 -6.86 12.34 10.47
CA VAL A 48 -6.17 12.99 11.60
C VAL A 48 -6.50 14.49 11.63
N ILE A 49 -6.52 15.15 10.48
CA ILE A 49 -6.87 16.58 10.39
C ILE A 49 -8.31 16.80 10.86
N VAL A 50 -9.26 15.98 10.39
CA VAL A 50 -10.66 16.08 10.78
C VAL A 50 -10.83 15.82 12.28
N ASP A 51 -10.17 14.79 12.80
CA ASP A 51 -10.19 14.46 14.23
C ASP A 51 -9.67 15.63 15.08
N ASN A 52 -8.53 16.20 14.70
CA ASN A 52 -7.95 17.34 15.40
C ASN A 52 -8.88 18.55 15.38
N THR A 53 -9.52 18.79 14.24
CA THR A 53 -10.49 19.89 14.09
C THR A 53 -11.67 19.71 15.02
N LEU A 54 -12.26 18.52 15.05
CA LEU A 54 -13.42 18.22 15.91
C LEU A 54 -13.04 18.16 17.37
N SER A 55 -11.90 17.56 17.70
CA SER A 55 -11.42 17.43 19.08
C SER A 55 -11.01 18.76 19.70
N SER A 56 -10.69 19.77 18.87
CA SER A 56 -10.38 21.12 19.36
C SER A 56 -11.61 21.88 19.83
N ILE A 57 -12.82 21.42 19.48
CA ILE A 57 -14.05 22.03 19.97
C ILE A 57 -14.20 21.68 21.46
N ALA A 58 -14.36 22.69 22.31
CA ALA A 58 -14.53 22.47 23.74
C ALA A 58 -15.71 21.54 24.01
N PRO A 59 -15.61 20.58 24.96
CA PRO A 59 -16.70 19.64 25.24
C PRO A 59 -18.04 20.31 25.54
N THR A 60 -18.02 21.44 26.20
CA THR A 60 -19.22 22.21 26.50
C THR A 60 -19.87 22.83 25.26
N LYS A 61 -19.08 23.02 24.21
CA LYS A 61 -19.57 23.60 22.94
C LYS A 61 -19.96 22.55 21.91
N ARG A 62 -19.71 21.28 22.20
CA ARG A 62 -20.11 20.17 21.30
C ARG A 62 -21.58 19.83 21.43
N GLU A 63 -22.16 20.11 22.57
CA GLU A 63 -23.58 19.87 22.83
C GLU A 63 -24.44 20.70 21.88
N GLY A 64 -25.39 20.06 21.23
CA GLY A 64 -26.25 20.70 20.23
C GLY A 64 -25.66 20.88 18.85
N ARG A 65 -24.36 20.63 18.66
CA ARG A 65 -23.74 20.62 17.34
C ARG A 65 -23.92 19.27 16.68
N ARG A 66 -24.22 19.29 15.40
CA ARG A 66 -24.50 18.09 14.61
C ARG A 66 -23.52 17.98 13.47
N CYS A 67 -23.08 16.76 13.19
CA CYS A 67 -22.28 16.42 12.04
C CYS A 67 -23.09 15.52 11.13
N PHE A 68 -22.81 15.62 9.83
CA PHE A 68 -23.42 14.73 8.86
C PHE A 68 -22.31 13.90 8.22
N LYS A 69 -22.48 12.57 8.27
CA LYS A 69 -21.53 11.64 7.66
C LYS A 69 -22.19 10.99 6.46
N LEU A 70 -21.47 10.94 5.34
CA LEU A 70 -21.90 10.25 4.14
C LEU A 70 -21.54 8.77 4.25
N ILE A 71 -22.57 7.91 4.36
CA ILE A 71 -22.39 6.46 4.45
C ILE A 71 -23.22 5.83 3.33
N GLY A 72 -22.54 5.15 2.41
CA GLY A 72 -23.21 4.48 1.29
C GLY A 72 -24.10 5.40 0.45
N GLY A 73 -23.72 6.66 0.28
CA GLY A 73 -24.50 7.65 -0.45
C GLY A 73 -25.60 8.34 0.35
N VAL A 74 -25.78 7.99 1.63
CA VAL A 74 -26.80 8.57 2.50
C VAL A 74 -26.13 9.45 3.55
N LEU A 75 -26.67 10.68 3.74
CA LEU A 75 -26.24 11.57 4.81
C LEU A 75 -26.88 11.13 6.13
N VAL A 76 -26.04 10.75 7.09
CA VAL A 76 -26.48 10.33 8.42
C VAL A 76 -26.05 11.37 9.43
N GLU A 77 -27.01 11.80 10.27
CA GLU A 77 -26.76 12.77 11.33
C GLU A 77 -26.11 12.10 12.53
N LYS A 78 -25.03 12.71 13.02
CA LYS A 78 -24.28 12.22 14.19
C LYS A 78 -23.89 13.38 15.08
N SER A 79 -23.72 13.11 16.38
CA SER A 79 -23.13 14.08 17.30
C SER A 79 -21.62 14.22 17.03
N VAL A 80 -21.01 15.33 17.47
CA VAL A 80 -19.56 15.53 17.35
C VAL A 80 -18.78 14.41 18.04
N ASP A 81 -19.20 14.03 19.25
CA ASP A 81 -18.53 12.97 20.03
C ASP A 81 -18.64 11.60 19.34
N GLU A 82 -19.77 11.28 18.73
CA GLU A 82 -19.94 10.06 17.96
C GLU A 82 -18.99 10.03 16.75
N VAL A 83 -18.87 11.15 16.04
CA VAL A 83 -17.98 11.24 14.87
C VAL A 83 -16.52 11.10 15.30
N ILE A 84 -16.11 11.74 16.39
CA ILE A 84 -14.75 11.59 16.94
C ILE A 84 -14.47 10.12 17.25
N GLN A 85 -15.40 9.43 17.89
CA GLN A 85 -15.24 8.02 18.21
C GLN A 85 -15.13 7.16 16.95
N MET A 86 -15.95 7.42 15.96
CA MET A 86 -15.88 6.72 14.66
C MET A 86 -14.54 6.95 13.96
N LEU A 87 -14.04 8.20 13.96
CA LEU A 87 -12.74 8.54 13.39
C LEU A 87 -11.60 7.82 14.11
N HIS A 88 -11.62 7.75 15.44
CA HIS A 88 -10.60 7.02 16.20
C HIS A 88 -10.61 5.53 15.86
N ASN A 89 -11.78 4.92 15.75
CA ASN A 89 -11.90 3.52 15.37
C ASN A 89 -11.39 3.27 13.94
N ASP A 90 -11.75 4.13 12.99
CA ASP A 90 -11.31 4.04 11.60
C ASP A 90 -9.79 4.23 11.49
N LEU A 91 -9.23 5.21 12.22
CA LEU A 91 -7.79 5.45 12.25
C LEU A 91 -7.02 4.25 12.80
N LYS A 92 -7.53 3.63 13.86
CA LYS A 92 -6.92 2.43 14.43
C LYS A 92 -6.87 1.31 13.39
N GLY A 93 -7.98 1.07 12.70
CA GLY A 93 -8.07 0.07 11.63
C GLY A 93 -7.11 0.36 10.48
N MET A 94 -7.05 1.60 10.02
CA MET A 94 -6.17 2.02 8.93
C MET A 94 -4.69 1.91 9.29
N LYS A 95 -4.32 2.25 10.54
CA LYS A 95 -2.93 2.11 11.01
C LYS A 95 -2.50 0.65 11.10
N GLN A 96 -3.40 -0.24 11.52
CA GLN A 96 -3.15 -1.68 11.54
C GLN A 96 -2.97 -2.22 10.12
N GLU A 97 -3.80 -1.80 9.20
CA GLU A 97 -3.69 -2.16 7.78
C GLU A 97 -2.38 -1.65 7.18
N GLN A 98 -2.01 -0.40 7.47
CA GLN A 98 -0.74 0.18 7.03
C GLN A 98 0.45 -0.65 7.49
N GLU A 99 0.49 -1.03 8.77
CA GLU A 99 1.56 -1.86 9.33
C GLU A 99 1.64 -3.22 8.63
N LYS A 100 0.49 -3.85 8.41
CA LYS A 100 0.41 -5.14 7.70
C LYS A 100 0.97 -5.03 6.28
N PHE A 101 0.59 -4.00 5.54
CA PHE A 101 1.08 -3.80 4.18
C PHE A 101 2.57 -3.44 4.14
N GLN A 102 3.06 -2.70 5.12
CA GLN A 102 4.50 -2.41 5.24
C GLN A 102 5.31 -3.68 5.45
N GLN A 103 4.82 -4.61 6.28
CA GLN A 103 5.45 -5.91 6.50
C GLN A 103 5.44 -6.76 5.24
N GLU A 104 4.32 -6.78 4.52
CA GLU A 104 4.20 -7.50 3.24
C GLU A 104 5.16 -6.93 2.19
N LEU A 105 5.28 -5.62 2.11
CA LEU A 105 6.20 -4.97 1.18
C LEU A 105 7.65 -5.31 1.50
N ALA A 106 8.03 -5.29 2.77
CA ALA A 106 9.38 -5.67 3.21
C ALA A 106 9.68 -7.12 2.86
N ARG A 107 8.71 -8.02 3.04
CA ARG A 107 8.85 -9.43 2.66
C ARG A 107 9.03 -9.60 1.15
N MET A 108 8.24 -8.91 0.35
CA MET A 108 8.36 -8.94 -1.11
C MET A 108 9.74 -8.49 -1.59
N LYS A 109 10.27 -7.41 -0.99
CA LYS A 109 11.61 -6.92 -1.33
C LYS A 109 12.69 -7.92 -0.97
N LYS A 110 12.57 -8.59 0.19
CA LYS A 110 13.49 -9.65 0.58
C LYS A 110 13.41 -10.85 -0.36
N ASP A 111 12.20 -11.25 -0.73
CA ASP A 111 11.98 -12.36 -1.65
C ASP A 111 12.60 -12.06 -3.01
N MET A 112 12.44 -10.83 -3.51
CA MET A 112 13.06 -10.40 -4.76
C MET A 112 14.59 -10.44 -4.67
N GLU A 113 15.16 -9.91 -3.59
CA GLU A 113 16.62 -9.93 -3.38
C GLU A 113 17.16 -11.36 -3.33
N ALA A 114 16.49 -12.26 -2.61
CA ALA A 114 16.87 -13.67 -2.53
C ALA A 114 16.79 -14.35 -3.89
N TRP A 115 15.74 -14.06 -4.66
CA TRP A 115 15.58 -14.58 -6.01
C TRP A 115 16.68 -14.06 -6.95
N MET A 116 17.01 -12.77 -6.84
CA MET A 116 18.08 -12.16 -7.64
C MET A 116 19.44 -12.80 -7.31
N THR A 117 19.73 -12.99 -6.03
CA THR A 117 20.97 -13.65 -5.61
C THR A 117 21.05 -15.07 -6.11
N LYS A 118 19.95 -15.82 -6.00
CA LYS A 118 19.88 -17.23 -6.46
C LYS A 118 20.12 -17.35 -7.96
N ASN A 119 19.68 -16.38 -8.74
CA ASN A 119 19.80 -16.39 -10.21
C ASN A 119 20.96 -15.54 -10.72
N ASN A 120 21.83 -15.07 -9.83
CA ASN A 120 23.00 -14.24 -10.17
C ASN A 120 22.62 -12.98 -10.99
N ILE A 121 21.51 -12.37 -10.62
CA ILE A 121 21.02 -11.16 -11.30
C ILE A 121 21.66 -9.94 -10.65
N LYS A 122 22.29 -9.10 -11.45
CA LYS A 122 22.77 -7.78 -11.05
C LYS A 122 22.13 -6.72 -11.92
N ILE A 123 21.62 -5.68 -11.28
CA ILE A 123 21.11 -4.52 -11.99
C ILE A 123 22.23 -3.51 -12.12
N VAL A 124 22.58 -3.21 -13.38
CA VAL A 124 23.56 -2.18 -13.68
C VAL A 124 22.80 -0.89 -13.94
N SER A 125 22.88 0.05 -13.03
CA SER A 125 22.33 1.38 -13.25
C SER A 125 23.33 2.21 -14.05
N LYS A 126 22.81 2.89 -15.06
CA LYS A 126 23.59 3.80 -15.88
C LYS A 126 23.86 5.11 -15.17
#